data_4f8844f782d82454084859640dfdba1e
#
_entry.id   4f8844f782d82454084859640dfdba1e
#
_cell.length_a   1.000
_cell.length_b   1.000
_cell.length_c   1.000
_cell.angle_alpha   90.00
_cell.angle_beta   90.00
_cell.angle_gamma   90.00
#
_symmetry.space_group_name_H-M   'P 1'
#
loop_
_entity.id
_entity.type
_entity.pdbx_description
1 polymer ?
#
loop_
_entity_poly.entity_id
_entity_poly.type
_entity_poly.pdbx_seq_one_letter_code
_entity_poly.pdbx_strand_id
1 'polypeptide(L)'
;MSIREQITQKRPGIKSNTIDSYLTYLNKLYKLTGGEGKAPASTAWLKDASKITSALSAYKSTTKKNFYNAIVVVLGATGADSELITEYGGKRDREHQQYEEMVKSHRKTDRQEKNWVELSEIDDILKQYKRRANEIYKKKHGNPAKDYATLQEFIVLLTYRNIPMRNDVANM
;
A
#
# COMPACT_ATOMS: atom_id res chain seq x y z
N MET A 1 14.49 -26.32 9.45
CA MET A 1 13.20 -25.61 9.45
C MET A 1 13.37 -24.32 8.62
N SER A 2 12.51 -24.10 7.65
CA SER A 2 12.55 -22.91 6.79
C SER A 2 12.13 -21.65 7.57
N ILE A 3 12.53 -20.46 7.08
CA ILE A 3 12.11 -19.17 7.68
C ILE A 3 10.57 -19.08 7.74
N ARG A 4 9.87 -19.58 6.72
CA ARG A 4 8.41 -19.65 6.70
C ARG A 4 7.85 -20.44 7.87
N GLU A 5 8.35 -21.66 8.08
CA GLU A 5 7.89 -22.52 9.17
C GLU A 5 8.16 -21.89 10.54
N GLN A 6 9.30 -21.25 10.72
CA GLN A 6 9.65 -20.54 11.96
C GLN A 6 8.69 -19.37 12.25
N ILE A 7 8.34 -18.58 11.22
CA ILE A 7 7.34 -17.51 11.36
C ILE A 7 5.98 -18.07 11.74
N THR A 8 5.53 -19.14 11.06
CA THR A 8 4.23 -19.78 11.34
C THR A 8 4.17 -20.34 12.76
N GLN A 9 5.24 -20.99 13.21
CA GLN A 9 5.33 -21.54 14.57
C GLN A 9 5.29 -20.44 15.63
N LYS A 10 6.02 -19.36 15.42
CA LYS A 10 6.09 -18.25 16.37
C LYS A 10 4.82 -17.39 16.40
N ARG A 11 4.06 -17.38 15.30
CA ARG A 11 2.83 -16.60 15.10
C ARG A 11 1.73 -17.43 14.44
N PRO A 12 1.10 -18.38 15.15
CA PRO A 12 0.16 -19.34 14.54
C PRO A 12 -1.08 -18.73 13.91
N GLY A 13 -1.43 -17.48 14.28
CA GLY A 13 -2.58 -16.77 13.70
C GLY A 13 -2.27 -15.92 12.46
N ILE A 14 -1.02 -15.92 11.96
CA ILE A 14 -0.65 -15.08 10.82
C ILE A 14 -1.18 -15.66 9.50
N LYS A 15 -1.75 -14.81 8.63
CA LYS A 15 -2.22 -15.23 7.31
C LYS A 15 -1.04 -15.55 6.38
N SER A 16 -1.18 -16.59 5.54
CA SER A 16 -0.16 -17.00 4.57
C SER A 16 0.31 -15.84 3.68
N ASN A 17 -0.61 -15.04 3.13
CA ASN A 17 -0.28 -13.89 2.29
C ASN A 17 0.58 -12.84 3.01
N THR A 18 0.45 -12.72 4.33
CA THR A 18 1.28 -11.82 5.13
C THR A 18 2.71 -12.36 5.23
N ILE A 19 2.87 -13.67 5.43
CA ILE A 19 4.19 -14.33 5.42
C ILE A 19 4.84 -14.18 4.04
N ASP A 20 4.08 -14.40 2.96
CA ASP A 20 4.57 -14.23 1.59
C ASP A 20 5.09 -12.81 1.34
N SER A 21 4.39 -11.81 1.86
CA SER A 21 4.82 -10.41 1.79
C SER A 21 6.16 -10.20 2.52
N TYR A 22 6.32 -10.71 3.72
CA TYR A 22 7.58 -10.60 4.47
C TYR A 22 8.74 -11.28 3.74
N LEU A 23 8.53 -12.48 3.22
CA LEU A 23 9.54 -13.20 2.47
C LEU A 23 9.91 -12.50 1.16
N THR A 24 8.94 -11.87 0.51
CA THR A 24 9.18 -11.05 -0.69
C THR A 24 10.08 -9.85 -0.38
N TYR A 25 9.80 -9.12 0.69
CA TYR A 25 10.66 -8.01 1.14
C TYR A 25 12.06 -8.51 1.52
N LEU A 26 12.15 -9.62 2.26
CA LEU A 26 13.42 -10.22 2.67
C LEU A 26 14.28 -10.64 1.46
N ASN A 27 13.68 -11.34 0.50
CA ASN A 27 14.36 -11.78 -0.72
C ASN A 27 14.83 -10.59 -1.58
N LYS A 28 14.00 -9.56 -1.70
CA LYS A 28 14.37 -8.35 -2.41
C LYS A 28 15.55 -7.65 -1.73
N LEU A 29 15.51 -7.53 -0.41
CA LEU A 29 16.59 -6.90 0.36
C LEU A 29 17.90 -7.69 0.26
N TYR A 30 17.82 -9.02 0.35
CA TYR A 30 18.96 -9.91 0.20
C TYR A 30 19.69 -9.66 -1.13
N LYS A 31 18.94 -9.56 -2.22
CA LYS A 31 19.50 -9.23 -3.55
C LYS A 31 20.12 -7.83 -3.60
N LEU A 32 19.47 -6.83 -2.99
CA LEU A 32 19.97 -5.45 -2.92
C LEU A 32 21.30 -5.36 -2.15
N THR A 33 21.54 -6.25 -1.22
CA THR A 33 22.79 -6.31 -0.44
C THR A 33 23.83 -7.25 -1.04
N GLY A 34 23.66 -7.69 -2.29
CA GLY A 34 24.62 -8.53 -3.00
C GLY A 34 24.48 -10.02 -2.72
N GLY A 35 23.35 -10.46 -2.18
CA GLY A 35 23.07 -11.88 -1.99
C GLY A 35 22.78 -12.60 -3.29
N GLU A 36 23.35 -13.80 -3.44
CA GLU A 36 23.17 -14.66 -4.60
C GLU A 36 22.05 -15.69 -4.37
N GLY A 37 21.38 -16.15 -5.45
CA GLY A 37 20.33 -17.13 -5.39
C GLY A 37 18.91 -16.56 -5.22
N LYS A 38 17.93 -17.46 -4.99
CA LYS A 38 16.51 -17.10 -4.93
C LYS A 38 16.08 -16.55 -3.57
N ALA A 39 16.65 -17.06 -2.49
CA ALA A 39 16.30 -16.71 -1.13
C ALA A 39 17.49 -16.92 -0.19
N PRO A 40 17.59 -16.15 0.92
CA PRO A 40 18.64 -16.33 1.92
C PRO A 40 18.44 -17.65 2.67
N ALA A 41 19.54 -18.39 2.84
CA ALA A 41 19.54 -19.62 3.64
C ALA A 41 19.55 -19.35 5.15
N SER A 42 20.02 -18.15 5.56
CA SER A 42 20.08 -17.74 6.96
C SER A 42 19.81 -16.25 7.11
N THR A 43 19.69 -15.78 8.36
CA THR A 43 19.51 -14.36 8.69
C THR A 43 20.81 -13.66 9.08
N ALA A 44 21.95 -14.34 9.01
CA ALA A 44 23.23 -13.81 9.47
C ALA A 44 23.67 -12.50 8.76
N TRP A 45 23.31 -12.33 7.48
CA TRP A 45 23.58 -11.12 6.69
C TRP A 45 22.84 -9.88 7.19
N LEU A 46 21.78 -10.05 7.98
CA LEU A 46 21.05 -8.95 8.61
C LEU A 46 21.80 -8.31 9.79
N LYS A 47 22.90 -8.89 10.26
CA LYS A 47 23.74 -8.29 11.32
C LYS A 47 24.41 -7.00 10.88
N ASP A 48 24.67 -6.82 9.58
CA ASP A 48 25.22 -5.58 9.04
C ASP A 48 24.09 -4.55 8.78
N ALA A 49 23.64 -3.94 9.86
CA ALA A 49 22.57 -2.95 9.80
C ALA A 49 22.93 -1.69 8.99
N SER A 50 24.23 -1.37 8.90
CA SER A 50 24.73 -0.25 8.09
C SER A 50 24.52 -0.52 6.59
N LYS A 51 24.94 -1.70 6.13
CA LYS A 51 24.76 -2.14 4.75
C LYS A 51 23.27 -2.18 4.36
N ILE A 52 22.41 -2.70 5.26
CA ILE A 52 20.96 -2.73 5.06
C ILE A 52 20.39 -1.32 4.91
N THR A 53 20.77 -0.41 5.82
CA THR A 53 20.30 0.98 5.79
C THR A 53 20.72 1.70 4.51
N SER A 54 21.98 1.50 4.08
CA SER A 54 22.48 2.07 2.82
C SER A 54 21.73 1.53 1.60
N ALA A 55 21.45 0.23 1.55
CA ALA A 55 20.69 -0.39 0.46
C ALA A 55 19.24 0.14 0.37
N LEU A 56 18.69 0.59 1.49
CA LEU A 56 17.34 1.14 1.55
C LEU A 56 17.27 2.67 1.39
N SER A 57 18.41 3.37 1.27
CA SER A 57 18.47 4.84 1.27
C SER A 57 17.55 5.50 0.23
N ALA A 58 17.50 4.94 -0.98
CA ALA A 58 16.71 5.48 -2.10
C ALA A 58 15.19 5.21 -1.99
N TYR A 59 14.74 4.41 -1.02
CA TYR A 59 13.32 4.09 -0.87
C TYR A 59 12.58 5.12 -0.01
N LYS A 60 11.28 5.30 -0.29
CA LYS A 60 10.40 6.14 0.54
C LYS A 60 10.20 5.53 1.93
N SER A 61 9.92 6.35 2.94
CA SER A 61 9.70 5.94 4.34
C SER A 61 8.70 4.80 4.49
N THR A 62 7.58 4.85 3.78
CA THR A 62 6.58 3.77 3.78
C THR A 62 7.15 2.42 3.31
N THR A 63 8.01 2.44 2.30
CA THR A 63 8.65 1.23 1.77
C THR A 63 9.74 0.74 2.71
N LYS A 64 10.58 1.64 3.26
CA LYS A 64 11.59 1.31 4.27
C LYS A 64 10.96 0.67 5.50
N LYS A 65 9.86 1.24 6.01
CA LYS A 65 9.08 0.67 7.10
C LYS A 65 8.69 -0.78 6.85
N ASN A 66 8.22 -1.11 5.62
CA ASN A 66 7.82 -2.47 5.28
C ASN A 66 9.03 -3.44 5.27
N PHE A 67 10.19 -3.00 4.77
CA PHE A 67 11.42 -3.79 4.84
C PHE A 67 11.83 -4.04 6.30
N TYR A 68 11.88 -3.01 7.13
CA TYR A 68 12.24 -3.15 8.54
C TYR A 68 11.24 -4.01 9.31
N ASN A 69 9.95 -3.90 9.00
CA ASN A 69 8.94 -4.76 9.61
C ASN A 69 9.16 -6.24 9.26
N ALA A 70 9.47 -6.55 7.99
CA ALA A 70 9.81 -7.90 7.58
C ALA A 70 11.06 -8.43 8.30
N ILE A 71 12.11 -7.60 8.45
CA ILE A 71 13.33 -7.96 9.19
C ILE A 71 12.99 -8.28 10.66
N VAL A 72 12.28 -7.40 11.35
CA VAL A 72 11.90 -7.59 12.77
C VAL A 72 11.12 -8.88 12.97
N VAL A 73 10.15 -9.18 12.09
CA VAL A 73 9.34 -10.40 12.16
C VAL A 73 10.21 -11.64 11.95
N VAL A 74 11.10 -11.62 10.97
CA VAL A 74 11.98 -12.75 10.65
C VAL A 74 13.00 -12.98 11.75
N LEU A 75 13.67 -11.93 12.24
CA LEU A 75 14.62 -12.03 13.33
C LEU A 75 13.97 -12.57 14.62
N GLY A 76 12.77 -12.09 14.95
CA GLY A 76 12.02 -12.59 16.10
C GLY A 76 11.58 -14.04 15.96
N ALA A 77 11.30 -14.51 14.73
CA ALA A 77 10.95 -15.91 14.47
C ALA A 77 12.17 -16.85 14.49
N THR A 78 13.33 -16.38 14.05
CA THR A 78 14.58 -17.16 13.98
C THR A 78 15.39 -17.15 15.28
N GLY A 79 14.90 -16.48 16.34
CA GLY A 79 15.60 -16.42 17.63
C GLY A 79 16.90 -15.59 17.59
N ALA A 80 16.91 -14.53 16.77
CA ALA A 80 18.06 -13.64 16.71
C ALA A 80 18.22 -12.81 18.01
N ASP A 81 19.39 -12.17 18.15
CA ASP A 81 19.71 -11.30 19.27
C ASP A 81 18.65 -10.19 19.45
N SER A 82 18.25 -9.97 20.70
CA SER A 82 17.28 -8.96 21.08
C SER A 82 17.72 -7.54 20.77
N GLU A 83 19.04 -7.25 20.85
CA GLU A 83 19.61 -5.94 20.50
C GLU A 83 19.41 -5.64 19.01
N LEU A 84 19.66 -6.61 18.15
CA LEU A 84 19.47 -6.48 16.71
C LEU A 84 17.98 -6.27 16.36
N ILE A 85 17.08 -7.00 17.02
CA ILE A 85 15.63 -6.81 16.85
C ILE A 85 15.21 -5.41 17.27
N THR A 86 15.74 -4.91 18.39
CA THR A 86 15.47 -3.57 18.92
C THR A 86 16.00 -2.49 17.98
N GLU A 87 17.20 -2.66 17.42
CA GLU A 87 17.79 -1.72 16.46
C GLU A 87 16.88 -1.56 15.21
N TYR A 88 16.48 -2.68 14.60
CA TYR A 88 15.59 -2.62 13.43
C TYR A 88 14.17 -2.17 13.78
N GLY A 89 13.70 -2.48 14.99
CA GLY A 89 12.45 -1.95 15.53
C GLY A 89 12.47 -0.43 15.59
N GLY A 90 13.53 0.15 16.15
CA GLY A 90 13.72 1.60 16.21
C GLY A 90 13.84 2.27 14.83
N LYS A 91 14.47 1.60 13.85
CA LYS A 91 14.50 2.10 12.46
C LYS A 91 13.10 2.08 11.84
N ARG A 92 12.33 1.01 12.02
CA ARG A 92 10.93 0.90 11.57
C ARG A 92 10.06 2.00 12.15
N ASP A 93 10.17 2.25 13.44
CA ASP A 93 9.33 3.20 14.16
C ASP A 93 9.64 4.65 13.77
N ARG A 94 10.91 4.97 13.52
CA ARG A 94 11.30 6.27 12.94
C ARG A 94 10.69 6.51 11.56
N GLU A 95 10.74 5.52 10.67
CA GLU A 95 10.13 5.65 9.35
C GLU A 95 8.58 5.75 9.44
N HIS A 96 7.98 5.10 10.44
CA HIS A 96 6.55 5.21 10.69
C HIS A 96 6.16 6.60 11.18
N GLN A 97 6.92 7.14 12.12
CA GLN A 97 6.70 8.48 12.66
C GLN A 97 6.80 9.55 11.56
N GLN A 98 7.83 9.49 10.72
CA GLN A 98 7.96 10.41 9.58
C GLN A 98 6.74 10.34 8.64
N TYR A 99 6.22 9.15 8.39
CA TYR A 99 5.01 8.99 7.59
C TYR A 99 3.78 9.59 8.28
N GLU A 100 3.61 9.36 9.58
CA GLU A 100 2.50 9.94 10.35
C GLU A 100 2.57 11.47 10.39
N GLU A 101 3.75 12.04 10.58
CA GLU A 101 3.95 13.50 10.53
C GLU A 101 3.58 14.07 9.16
N MET A 102 3.99 13.39 8.08
CA MET A 102 3.60 13.78 6.73
C MET A 102 2.08 13.73 6.54
N VAL A 103 1.41 12.66 7.03
CA VAL A 103 -0.06 12.55 6.95
C VAL A 103 -0.74 13.61 7.79
N LYS A 104 -0.28 13.84 9.03
CA LYS A 104 -0.82 14.87 9.94
C LYS A 104 -0.64 16.29 9.42
N SER A 105 0.40 16.53 8.63
CA SER A 105 0.61 17.85 8.01
C SER A 105 -0.41 18.21 6.94
N HIS A 106 -1.21 17.23 6.48
CA HIS A 106 -2.17 17.37 5.38
C HIS A 106 -1.59 18.01 4.10
N ARG A 107 -0.26 18.02 3.95
CA ARG A 107 0.39 18.54 2.75
C ARG A 107 0.20 17.58 1.59
N LYS A 108 -0.31 18.10 0.50
CA LYS A 108 -0.41 17.36 -0.75
C LYS A 108 1.00 17.12 -1.31
N THR A 109 1.24 15.96 -1.88
CA THR A 109 2.42 15.71 -2.71
C THR A 109 2.24 16.39 -4.06
N ASP A 110 3.32 16.65 -4.81
CA ASP A 110 3.26 17.25 -6.15
C ASP A 110 2.30 16.50 -7.08
N ARG A 111 2.26 15.15 -6.96
CA ARG A 111 1.33 14.32 -7.72
C ARG A 111 -0.13 14.53 -7.29
N GLN A 112 -0.37 14.66 -6.00
CA GLN A 112 -1.71 14.94 -5.47
C GLN A 112 -2.16 16.35 -5.85
N GLU A 113 -1.29 17.34 -5.73
CA GLU A 113 -1.58 18.72 -6.14
C GLU A 113 -1.98 18.78 -7.62
N LYS A 114 -1.19 18.16 -8.50
CA LYS A 114 -1.46 18.12 -9.95
C LYS A 114 -2.78 17.44 -10.31
N ASN A 115 -3.22 16.44 -9.53
CA ASN A 115 -4.43 15.67 -9.80
C ASN A 115 -5.56 16.01 -8.82
N TRP A 116 -5.40 17.08 -8.05
CA TRP A 116 -6.44 17.50 -7.10
C TRP A 116 -7.59 18.13 -7.84
N VAL A 117 -8.79 17.77 -7.44
CA VAL A 117 -10.04 18.34 -7.93
C VAL A 117 -10.80 18.83 -6.71
N GLU A 118 -11.25 20.07 -6.74
CA GLU A 118 -12.05 20.63 -5.66
C GLU A 118 -13.46 20.02 -5.64
N LEU A 119 -14.02 19.93 -4.44
CA LEU A 119 -15.34 19.29 -4.25
C LEU A 119 -16.45 20.00 -5.04
N SER A 120 -16.35 21.33 -5.16
CA SER A 120 -17.26 22.14 -5.97
C SER A 120 -17.22 21.78 -7.44
N GLU A 121 -16.07 21.46 -8.00
CA GLU A 121 -15.94 21.03 -9.39
C GLU A 121 -16.62 19.68 -9.61
N ILE A 122 -16.47 18.74 -8.65
CA ILE A 122 -17.18 17.45 -8.67
C ILE A 122 -18.70 17.67 -8.63
N ASP A 123 -19.17 18.58 -7.76
CA ASP A 123 -20.59 18.90 -7.64
C ASP A 123 -21.15 19.52 -8.94
N ASP A 124 -20.37 20.32 -9.64
CA ASP A 124 -20.78 20.90 -10.94
C ASP A 124 -20.81 19.84 -12.06
N ILE A 125 -19.86 18.91 -12.07
CA ILE A 125 -19.90 17.75 -12.96
C ILE A 125 -21.15 16.90 -12.67
N LEU A 126 -21.45 16.64 -11.41
CA LEU A 126 -22.67 15.89 -11.01
C LEU A 126 -23.96 16.59 -11.47
N LYS A 127 -24.04 17.90 -11.38
CA LYS A 127 -25.19 18.67 -11.91
C LYS A 127 -25.36 18.49 -13.42
N GLN A 128 -24.24 18.45 -14.16
CA GLN A 128 -24.28 18.22 -15.61
C GLN A 128 -24.77 16.79 -15.93
N TYR A 129 -24.25 15.78 -15.24
CA TYR A 129 -24.68 14.40 -15.40
C TYR A 129 -26.16 14.21 -15.03
N LYS A 130 -26.62 14.84 -13.96
CA LYS A 130 -28.05 14.83 -13.57
C LYS A 130 -28.95 15.41 -14.66
N ARG A 131 -28.54 16.53 -15.30
CA ARG A 131 -29.29 17.09 -16.43
C ARG A 131 -29.34 16.11 -17.60
N ARG A 132 -28.22 15.52 -18.00
CA ARG A 132 -28.18 14.52 -19.08
C ARG A 132 -29.02 13.29 -18.75
N ALA A 133 -28.94 12.78 -17.53
CA ALA A 133 -29.81 11.67 -17.09
C ALA A 133 -31.29 12.01 -17.21
N ASN A 134 -31.69 13.19 -16.76
CA ASN A 134 -33.09 13.64 -16.90
C ASN A 134 -33.52 13.77 -18.38
N GLU A 135 -32.63 14.20 -19.27
CA GLU A 135 -32.91 14.24 -20.71
C GLU A 135 -33.09 12.84 -21.29
N ILE A 136 -32.28 11.87 -20.88
CA ILE A 136 -32.37 10.47 -21.28
C ILE A 136 -33.75 9.90 -20.88
N TYR A 137 -34.20 10.13 -19.65
CA TYR A 137 -35.51 9.66 -19.17
C TYR A 137 -36.70 10.28 -19.92
N LYS A 138 -36.53 11.49 -20.47
CA LYS A 138 -37.57 12.19 -21.24
C LYS A 138 -37.63 11.79 -22.72
N LYS A 139 -36.55 11.18 -23.25
CA LYS A 139 -36.50 10.76 -24.67
C LYS A 139 -37.34 9.52 -24.92
N LYS A 140 -38.19 9.57 -25.97
CA LYS A 140 -38.89 8.38 -26.45
C LYS A 140 -38.02 7.46 -27.30
N HIS A 141 -36.98 8.02 -27.95
CA HIS A 141 -36.01 7.31 -28.77
C HIS A 141 -34.60 7.86 -28.47
N GLY A 142 -33.67 6.99 -28.11
CA GLY A 142 -32.28 7.33 -27.80
C GLY A 142 -31.32 6.29 -28.36
N ASN A 143 -30.01 6.48 -28.11
CA ASN A 143 -28.99 5.45 -28.35
C ASN A 143 -28.84 4.64 -27.05
N PRO A 144 -29.38 3.41 -26.96
CA PRO A 144 -29.41 2.68 -25.70
C PRO A 144 -28.04 2.47 -25.07
N ALA A 145 -27.01 2.19 -25.88
CA ALA A 145 -25.64 1.95 -25.37
C ALA A 145 -25.01 3.22 -24.78
N LYS A 146 -25.16 4.36 -25.48
CA LYS A 146 -24.64 5.65 -25.02
C LYS A 146 -25.39 6.19 -23.80
N ASP A 147 -26.72 6.03 -23.82
CA ASP A 147 -27.58 6.46 -22.72
C ASP A 147 -27.28 5.64 -21.46
N TYR A 148 -27.11 4.32 -21.59
CA TYR A 148 -26.71 3.44 -20.49
C TYR A 148 -25.36 3.84 -19.89
N ALA A 149 -24.35 4.08 -20.72
CA ALA A 149 -23.01 4.53 -20.26
C ALA A 149 -23.10 5.84 -19.44
N THR A 150 -23.88 6.82 -19.95
CA THR A 150 -24.07 8.10 -19.25
C THR A 150 -24.76 7.93 -17.89
N LEU A 151 -25.78 7.07 -17.80
CA LEU A 151 -26.45 6.77 -16.54
C LEU A 151 -25.54 6.03 -15.56
N GLN A 152 -24.74 5.09 -16.06
CA GLN A 152 -23.77 4.36 -15.25
C GLN A 152 -22.70 5.32 -14.67
N GLU A 153 -22.11 6.18 -15.49
CA GLU A 153 -21.16 7.21 -15.06
C GLU A 153 -21.76 8.12 -13.98
N PHE A 154 -23.00 8.55 -14.17
CA PHE A 154 -23.70 9.37 -13.18
C PHE A 154 -23.86 8.65 -11.85
N ILE A 155 -24.33 7.40 -11.86
CA ILE A 155 -24.53 6.61 -10.64
C ILE A 155 -23.21 6.37 -9.92
N VAL A 156 -22.15 6.00 -10.65
CA VAL A 156 -20.83 5.78 -10.08
C VAL A 156 -20.32 7.05 -9.41
N LEU A 157 -20.33 8.18 -10.12
CA LEU A 157 -19.84 9.44 -9.59
C LEU A 157 -20.66 9.91 -8.37
N LEU A 158 -22.00 9.79 -8.43
CA LEU A 158 -22.90 10.12 -7.32
C LEU A 158 -22.60 9.25 -6.07
N THR A 159 -22.36 7.97 -6.30
CA THR A 159 -22.03 7.01 -5.22
C THR A 159 -20.73 7.38 -4.55
N TYR A 160 -19.66 7.58 -5.31
CA TYR A 160 -18.35 7.95 -4.76
C TYR A 160 -18.35 9.33 -4.09
N ARG A 161 -19.18 10.26 -4.57
CA ARG A 161 -19.33 11.58 -3.94
C ARG A 161 -19.95 11.52 -2.55
N ASN A 162 -20.88 10.61 -2.34
CA ASN A 162 -21.62 10.49 -1.07
C ASN A 162 -21.06 9.41 -0.15
N ILE A 163 -20.47 8.37 -0.70
CA ILE A 163 -19.95 7.23 0.04
C ILE A 163 -18.49 6.99 -0.40
N PRO A 164 -17.50 7.49 0.36
CA PRO A 164 -16.10 7.25 0.04
C PRO A 164 -15.78 5.76 0.19
N MET A 165 -15.78 5.04 -0.93
CA MET A 165 -15.50 3.60 -0.99
C MET A 165 -14.11 3.36 -1.58
N ARG A 166 -13.50 2.21 -1.26
CA ARG A 166 -12.34 1.73 -1.98
C ARG A 166 -12.71 1.31 -3.40
N ASN A 167 -11.77 1.46 -4.34
CA ASN A 167 -11.95 1.02 -5.73
C ASN A 167 -12.19 -0.49 -5.89
N ASP A 168 -12.01 -1.29 -4.84
CA ASP A 168 -12.27 -2.74 -4.85
C ASP A 168 -13.73 -3.08 -5.19
N VAL A 169 -14.65 -2.15 -4.94
CA VAL A 169 -16.08 -2.29 -5.26
C VAL A 169 -16.35 -2.24 -6.79
N ALA A 170 -15.43 -1.66 -7.55
CA ALA A 170 -15.56 -1.58 -9.01
C ALA A 170 -15.38 -2.94 -9.72
N ASN A 171 -14.91 -3.96 -8.99
CA ASN A 171 -14.68 -5.31 -9.51
C ASN A 171 -15.74 -6.33 -9.04
N MET A 172 -16.80 -5.86 -8.38
CA MET A 172 -17.99 -6.66 -8.05
C MET A 172 -19.04 -6.49 -9.14
#